data_64cf78c548a5606538ce41e7084b0a7d
#
_entry.id   64cf78c548a5606538ce41e7084b0a7d
#
_cell.length_a   1.000
_cell.length_b   1.000
_cell.length_c   1.000
_cell.angle_alpha   90.00
_cell.angle_beta   90.00
_cell.angle_gamma   90.00
#
_symmetry.space_group_name_H-M   'P 1'
#
loop_
_entity.id
_entity.type
_entity.pdbx_description
1 polymer ?
#
loop_
_entity_poly.entity_id
_entity_poly.type
_entity_poly.pdbx_seq_one_letter_code
_entity_poly.pdbx_strand_id
1 'polypeptide(L)'
;MTKGKVDALLGIVFGDEGKGKVVDFFTPRYDVVARFAGGPNAGHTIIFDGKKFVLRSIPSGIFDEGKTNIIGNGCVMAPDLFMAEARELEAAGYDIAPRLHISRRAHLILPTHRVLDRAYEAAKGKNKVGTTGKGIGPAYSDKAARVGLRVGDIEENFEEKYRALKARHEQILRDLHYTDYDIAEEEKLWMEGVEYMRRFKLSNTEAEINRALAEGKSVLAEGAQGSLLDIDHGTYPFVSSSSTTAGGVCTGLGVAPNTIDRVFGIFKAYSTRVGSGPFPVELFDETGETLRRIGHEYGAVTGRNRRCGWIDLVALKYAIMINGVTDLVMMKGDVLDEFETIKVCTAYKKGDEVVTEMPYDTEGYEAVYEELPGWQTPLTEIREEKDFPPAFSAYIAYLEKQLAVRISIVSVGPDREATIIR
;
A
#
# COMPACT_ATOMS: atom_id res chain seq x y z
N MET A 1 22.07 14.73 -22.27
CA MET A 1 21.85 13.84 -21.12
C MET A 1 20.43 13.29 -21.22
N THR A 2 20.24 12.00 -21.13
CA THR A 2 18.91 11.39 -21.03
C THR A 2 18.29 11.82 -19.69
N LYS A 3 17.04 12.32 -19.71
CA LYS A 3 16.31 12.62 -18.49
C LYS A 3 16.11 11.33 -17.69
N GLY A 4 16.22 11.43 -16.38
CA GLY A 4 15.84 10.37 -15.46
C GLY A 4 14.34 10.04 -15.56
N LYS A 5 13.94 8.90 -15.05
CA LYS A 5 12.58 8.38 -15.13
C LYS A 5 12.07 7.97 -13.76
N VAL A 6 10.75 7.90 -13.66
CA VAL A 6 10.03 7.41 -12.48
C VAL A 6 9.43 6.06 -12.81
N ASP A 7 9.77 5.04 -12.06
CA ASP A 7 9.05 3.77 -12.10
C ASP A 7 8.10 3.69 -10.90
N ALA A 8 6.86 3.30 -11.16
CA ALA A 8 5.83 3.14 -10.13
C ALA A 8 5.72 1.68 -9.70
N LEU A 9 5.66 1.43 -8.39
CA LEU A 9 5.49 0.11 -7.80
C LEU A 9 4.21 0.09 -6.97
N LEU A 10 3.21 -0.63 -7.46
CA LEU A 10 1.83 -0.59 -6.96
C LEU A 10 1.35 -1.97 -6.55
N GLY A 11 0.61 -2.05 -5.44
CA GLY A 11 -0.29 -3.18 -5.22
C GLY A 11 -1.50 -3.03 -6.13
N ILE A 12 -1.85 -4.06 -6.88
CA ILE A 12 -2.94 -3.96 -7.86
C ILE A 12 -4.22 -4.66 -7.45
N VAL A 13 -4.32 -5.14 -6.20
CA VAL A 13 -5.55 -5.73 -5.65
C VAL A 13 -6.00 -4.95 -4.42
N PHE A 14 -6.07 -5.59 -3.25
CA PHE A 14 -6.57 -4.99 -2.00
C PHE A 14 -5.48 -4.64 -0.98
N GLY A 15 -4.23 -4.47 -1.41
CA GLY A 15 -3.10 -4.27 -0.51
C GLY A 15 -2.54 -5.57 0.06
N ASP A 16 -1.50 -5.44 0.89
CA ASP A 16 -0.82 -6.58 1.52
C ASP A 16 -0.19 -7.59 0.53
N GLU A 17 0.11 -7.14 -0.71
CA GLU A 17 0.74 -7.97 -1.75
C GLU A 17 2.24 -8.24 -1.50
N GLY A 18 2.86 -7.58 -0.50
CA GLY A 18 4.29 -7.72 -0.22
C GLY A 18 5.16 -6.64 -0.88
N LYS A 19 4.60 -5.45 -1.09
CA LYS A 19 5.28 -4.30 -1.72
C LYS A 19 6.64 -3.99 -1.10
N GLY A 20 6.75 -3.98 0.23
CA GLY A 20 8.01 -3.68 0.93
C GLY A 20 9.18 -4.56 0.49
N LYS A 21 8.98 -5.88 0.38
CA LYS A 21 10.00 -6.81 -0.12
C LYS A 21 10.43 -6.45 -1.55
N VAL A 22 9.48 -6.10 -2.41
CA VAL A 22 9.78 -5.78 -3.83
C VAL A 22 10.49 -4.44 -3.95
N VAL A 23 10.09 -3.42 -3.17
CA VAL A 23 10.80 -2.13 -3.12
C VAL A 23 12.24 -2.32 -2.65
N ASP A 24 12.44 -3.05 -1.56
CA ASP A 24 13.76 -3.37 -1.02
C ASP A 24 14.63 -4.10 -2.07
N PHE A 25 14.06 -5.07 -2.78
CA PHE A 25 14.73 -5.78 -3.88
C PHE A 25 15.13 -4.86 -5.04
N PHE A 26 14.31 -3.86 -5.36
CA PHE A 26 14.58 -2.91 -6.44
C PHE A 26 15.48 -1.75 -6.01
N THR A 27 15.52 -1.39 -4.73
CA THR A 27 16.22 -0.21 -4.20
C THR A 27 17.63 -0.01 -4.74
N PRO A 28 18.51 -1.05 -4.86
CA PRO A 28 19.85 -0.87 -5.38
C PRO A 28 19.92 -0.27 -6.79
N ARG A 29 18.85 -0.39 -7.60
CA ARG A 29 18.78 0.06 -8.99
C ARG A 29 18.31 1.50 -9.16
N TYR A 30 17.89 2.16 -8.06
CA TYR A 30 17.35 3.51 -8.07
C TYR A 30 18.16 4.45 -7.21
N ASP A 31 18.14 5.75 -7.52
CA ASP A 31 18.80 6.80 -6.73
C ASP A 31 17.89 7.34 -5.62
N VAL A 32 16.59 7.33 -5.88
CA VAL A 32 15.56 7.86 -4.97
C VAL A 32 14.44 6.84 -4.80
N VAL A 33 13.99 6.61 -3.56
CA VAL A 33 12.77 5.86 -3.25
C VAL A 33 11.77 6.81 -2.59
N ALA A 34 10.56 6.94 -3.15
CA ALA A 34 9.61 7.95 -2.73
C ALA A 34 8.20 7.40 -2.49
N ARG A 35 7.67 7.55 -1.27
CA ARG A 35 6.25 7.28 -0.96
C ARG A 35 5.38 8.41 -1.51
N PHE A 36 4.37 8.08 -2.28
CA PHE A 36 3.52 9.08 -2.92
C PHE A 36 2.11 9.19 -2.33
N ALA A 37 1.64 8.21 -1.56
CA ALA A 37 0.30 8.20 -1.00
C ALA A 37 0.20 7.36 0.28
N GLY A 38 -0.94 7.43 0.95
CA GLY A 38 -1.21 6.70 2.18
C GLY A 38 -0.63 7.37 3.42
N GLY A 39 -0.51 6.61 4.49
CA GLY A 39 -0.03 7.09 5.77
C GLY A 39 0.33 5.92 6.69
N PRO A 40 0.26 6.10 8.02
CA PRO A 40 0.66 5.06 8.98
C PRO A 40 -0.28 3.84 9.03
N ASN A 41 -1.30 3.79 8.17
CA ASN A 41 -2.12 2.59 7.95
C ASN A 41 -1.43 1.54 7.05
N ALA A 42 -0.35 1.88 6.35
CA ALA A 42 0.48 0.91 5.64
C ALA A 42 1.29 0.05 6.62
N GLY A 43 1.71 -1.13 6.17
CA GLY A 43 2.60 -2.03 6.89
C GLY A 43 3.47 -2.79 5.88
N HIS A 44 4.62 -2.21 5.52
CA HIS A 44 5.57 -2.82 4.59
C HIS A 44 6.58 -3.64 5.39
N THR A 45 6.38 -4.96 5.39
CA THR A 45 7.29 -5.87 6.08
C THR A 45 8.50 -6.16 5.19
N ILE A 46 9.68 -6.00 5.77
CA ILE A 46 10.96 -6.32 5.15
C ILE A 46 11.70 -7.27 6.11
N ILE A 47 12.24 -8.35 5.54
CA ILE A 47 13.00 -9.34 6.29
C ILE A 47 14.36 -9.49 5.62
N PHE A 48 15.42 -9.20 6.37
CA PHE A 48 16.80 -9.47 5.95
C PHE A 48 17.71 -9.61 7.17
N ASP A 49 18.79 -10.36 7.03
CA ASP A 49 19.73 -10.66 8.10
C ASP A 49 19.07 -11.18 9.39
N GLY A 50 18.01 -11.99 9.23
CA GLY A 50 17.22 -12.54 10.33
C GLY A 50 16.41 -11.54 11.14
N LYS A 51 16.36 -10.26 10.73
CA LYS A 51 15.58 -9.21 11.37
C LYS A 51 14.34 -8.88 10.54
N LYS A 52 13.25 -8.60 11.24
CA LYS A 52 11.97 -8.18 10.64
C LYS A 52 11.69 -6.72 10.99
N PHE A 53 11.46 -5.90 9.97
CA PHE A 53 11.02 -4.52 10.11
C PHE A 53 9.64 -4.33 9.50
N VAL A 54 8.82 -3.47 10.09
CA VAL A 54 7.49 -3.12 9.58
C VAL A 54 7.41 -1.61 9.41
N LEU A 55 7.68 -1.15 8.19
CA LEU A 55 7.62 0.28 7.84
C LEU A 55 6.18 0.72 7.58
N ARG A 56 5.83 1.90 8.07
CA ARG A 56 4.48 2.49 7.94
C ARG A 56 4.50 3.75 7.08
N SER A 57 5.32 4.72 7.45
CA SER A 57 5.45 6.02 6.76
C SER A 57 6.77 6.14 6.01
N ILE A 58 7.83 5.58 6.55
CA ILE A 58 9.17 5.64 5.98
C ILE A 58 9.27 4.76 4.73
N PRO A 59 9.89 5.24 3.62
CA PRO A 59 10.08 4.44 2.43
C PRO A 59 10.94 3.20 2.67
N SER A 60 10.64 2.12 1.95
CA SER A 60 11.33 0.83 2.10
C SER A 60 12.78 0.84 1.63
N GLY A 61 13.21 1.88 0.91
CA GLY A 61 14.60 2.09 0.52
C GLY A 61 15.53 2.61 1.62
N ILE A 62 15.00 2.83 2.84
CA ILE A 62 15.75 3.45 3.95
C ILE A 62 16.94 2.62 4.43
N PHE A 63 16.95 1.33 4.18
CA PHE A 63 18.01 0.41 4.60
C PHE A 63 19.29 0.51 3.73
N ASP A 64 19.20 1.07 2.52
CA ASP A 64 20.35 1.32 1.64
C ASP A 64 20.90 2.74 1.89
N GLU A 65 22.15 2.81 2.37
CA GLU A 65 22.78 4.08 2.77
C GLU A 65 23.04 5.03 1.60
N GLY A 66 23.14 4.52 0.40
CA GLY A 66 23.40 5.30 -0.82
C GLY A 66 22.17 6.00 -1.39
N LYS A 67 20.97 5.81 -0.82
CA LYS A 67 19.70 6.25 -1.43
C LYS A 67 19.07 7.43 -0.70
N THR A 68 18.47 8.32 -1.48
CA THR A 68 17.58 9.35 -0.93
C THR A 68 16.18 8.77 -0.79
N ASN A 69 15.59 8.92 0.39
CA ASN A 69 14.23 8.48 0.70
C ASN A 69 13.31 9.68 0.86
N ILE A 70 12.14 9.66 0.24
CA ILE A 70 11.22 10.81 0.24
C ILE A 70 9.83 10.40 0.70
N ILE A 71 9.27 11.14 1.66
CA ILE A 71 7.84 11.12 1.95
C ILE A 71 7.22 12.28 1.18
N GLY A 72 6.46 11.95 0.14
CA GLY A 72 5.87 12.91 -0.80
C GLY A 72 4.64 13.64 -0.25
N ASN A 73 4.21 14.65 -0.97
CA ASN A 73 3.06 15.51 -0.58
C ASN A 73 1.70 14.79 -0.59
N GLY A 74 1.60 13.64 -1.25
CA GLY A 74 0.38 12.84 -1.23
C GLY A 74 0.19 12.04 0.04
N CYS A 75 1.22 11.90 0.88
CA CYS A 75 1.14 11.19 2.15
C CYS A 75 0.48 12.02 3.25
N VAL A 76 -0.09 11.34 4.25
CA VAL A 76 -0.53 11.90 5.52
C VAL A 76 0.31 11.30 6.65
N MET A 77 0.79 12.13 7.58
CA MET A 77 1.77 11.74 8.59
C MET A 77 1.24 11.94 10.01
N ALA A 78 1.41 10.95 10.86
CA ALA A 78 1.19 11.06 12.30
C ALA A 78 2.55 11.21 12.99
N PRO A 79 2.92 12.39 13.50
CA PRO A 79 4.23 12.69 14.07
C PRO A 79 4.69 11.72 15.15
N ASP A 80 3.82 11.34 16.05
CA ASP A 80 4.08 10.37 17.11
C ASP A 80 4.41 8.97 16.59
N LEU A 81 3.63 8.48 15.61
CA LEU A 81 3.85 7.18 14.97
C LEU A 81 5.11 7.21 14.10
N PHE A 82 5.38 8.32 13.42
CA PHE A 82 6.62 8.53 12.69
C PHE A 82 7.84 8.52 13.61
N MET A 83 7.77 9.23 14.74
CA MET A 83 8.84 9.23 15.75
C MET A 83 9.12 7.82 16.28
N ALA A 84 8.08 7.05 16.58
CA ALA A 84 8.23 5.68 17.06
C ALA A 84 8.92 4.77 16.01
N GLU A 85 8.48 4.86 14.75
CA GLU A 85 9.06 4.11 13.62
C GLU A 85 10.53 4.50 13.38
N ALA A 86 10.84 5.80 13.39
CA ALA A 86 12.20 6.30 13.20
C ALA A 86 13.14 5.87 14.33
N ARG A 87 12.70 5.95 15.59
CA ARG A 87 13.46 5.47 16.75
C ARG A 87 13.74 3.97 16.72
N GLU A 88 12.81 3.16 16.22
CA GLU A 88 13.02 1.72 16.03
C GLU A 88 14.17 1.45 15.05
N LEU A 89 14.23 2.21 13.94
CA LEU A 89 15.32 2.10 12.97
C LEU A 89 16.65 2.62 13.53
N GLU A 90 16.64 3.77 14.21
CA GLU A 90 17.84 4.32 14.87
C GLU A 90 18.40 3.37 15.94
N ALA A 91 17.53 2.73 16.73
CA ALA A 91 17.92 1.72 17.72
C ALA A 91 18.50 0.45 17.08
N ALA A 92 18.09 0.14 15.85
CA ALA A 92 18.67 -0.95 15.05
C ALA A 92 19.99 -0.57 14.36
N GLY A 93 20.46 0.68 14.51
CA GLY A 93 21.75 1.15 14.01
C GLY A 93 21.68 1.92 12.68
N TYR A 94 20.49 2.26 12.18
CA TYR A 94 20.34 3.00 10.93
C TYR A 94 20.33 4.51 11.16
N ASP A 95 21.26 5.26 10.55
CA ASP A 95 21.23 6.72 10.52
C ASP A 95 20.32 7.17 9.36
N ILE A 96 19.08 7.46 9.70
CA ILE A 96 18.04 7.77 8.69
C ILE A 96 17.87 9.26 8.41
N ALA A 97 18.24 10.13 9.35
CA ALA A 97 17.96 11.57 9.26
C ALA A 97 18.62 12.25 8.04
N PRO A 98 19.87 11.95 7.66
CA PRO A 98 20.51 12.60 6.51
C PRO A 98 19.90 12.22 5.15
N ARG A 99 19.20 11.10 5.07
CA ARG A 99 18.72 10.51 3.80
C ARG A 99 17.20 10.38 3.70
N LEU A 100 16.47 10.86 4.72
CA LEU A 100 15.01 10.92 4.69
C LEU A 100 14.54 12.37 4.59
N HIS A 101 13.93 12.71 3.46
CA HIS A 101 13.36 14.02 3.20
C HIS A 101 11.83 13.95 3.28
N ILE A 102 11.23 14.93 3.93
CA ILE A 102 9.78 15.00 4.15
C ILE A 102 9.20 16.19 3.44
N SER A 103 8.16 15.98 2.64
CA SER A 103 7.51 17.09 1.93
C SER A 103 6.85 18.06 2.89
N ARG A 104 7.18 19.34 2.79
CA ARG A 104 6.47 20.42 3.48
C ARG A 104 4.97 20.45 3.16
N ARG A 105 4.57 19.88 2.02
CA ARG A 105 3.17 19.84 1.54
C ARG A 105 2.40 18.62 2.03
N ALA A 106 3.06 17.62 2.64
CA ALA A 106 2.38 16.49 3.27
C ALA A 106 1.50 16.97 4.43
N HIS A 107 0.38 16.29 4.69
CA HIS A 107 -0.55 16.70 5.74
C HIS A 107 -0.29 15.94 7.04
N LEU A 108 -0.55 16.61 8.16
CA LEU A 108 -0.43 16.04 9.49
C LEU A 108 -1.76 15.41 9.95
N ILE A 109 -1.67 14.23 10.51
CA ILE A 109 -2.77 13.58 11.22
C ILE A 109 -2.69 14.01 12.68
N LEU A 110 -3.67 14.77 13.15
CA LEU A 110 -3.79 15.18 14.54
C LEU A 110 -4.39 14.05 15.40
N PRO A 111 -4.19 14.05 16.73
CA PRO A 111 -4.93 13.16 17.64
C PRO A 111 -6.44 13.25 17.47
N THR A 112 -6.98 14.45 17.25
CA THR A 112 -8.41 14.66 16.98
C THR A 112 -8.90 14.03 15.69
N HIS A 113 -8.07 13.85 14.66
CA HIS A 113 -8.44 13.04 13.47
C HIS A 113 -8.73 11.58 13.83
N ARG A 114 -7.99 11.00 14.78
CA ARG A 114 -8.23 9.63 15.25
C ARG A 114 -9.55 9.51 16.00
N VAL A 115 -9.90 10.56 16.78
CA VAL A 115 -11.21 10.64 17.45
C VAL A 115 -12.33 10.75 16.42
N LEU A 116 -12.19 11.63 15.41
CA LEU A 116 -13.14 11.77 14.30
C LEU A 116 -13.32 10.47 13.53
N ASP A 117 -12.25 9.72 13.27
CA ASP A 117 -12.30 8.42 12.58
C ASP A 117 -13.18 7.42 13.38
N ARG A 118 -12.98 7.35 14.71
CA ARG A 118 -13.82 6.53 15.60
C ARG A 118 -15.26 7.02 15.65
N ALA A 119 -15.48 8.33 15.73
CA ALA A 119 -16.80 8.93 15.78
C ALA A 119 -17.61 8.67 14.51
N TYR A 120 -16.99 8.85 13.34
CA TYR A 120 -17.62 8.56 12.04
C TYR A 120 -17.96 7.09 11.87
N GLU A 121 -17.06 6.17 12.27
CA GLU A 121 -17.36 4.73 12.25
C GLU A 121 -18.49 4.37 13.22
N ALA A 122 -18.52 4.98 14.41
CA ALA A 122 -19.61 4.77 15.36
C ALA A 122 -20.97 5.24 14.81
N ALA A 123 -20.99 6.41 14.16
CA ALA A 123 -22.20 6.99 13.55
C ALA A 123 -22.78 6.13 12.41
N LYS A 124 -21.95 5.35 11.69
CA LYS A 124 -22.39 4.44 10.61
C LYS A 124 -23.15 3.19 11.12
N GLY A 125 -23.07 2.88 12.40
CA GLY A 125 -23.75 1.71 12.99
C GLY A 125 -23.38 0.40 12.30
N LYS A 126 -24.33 -0.24 11.61
CA LYS A 126 -24.12 -1.51 10.89
C LYS A 126 -23.31 -1.35 9.58
N ASN A 127 -23.25 -0.14 9.04
CA ASN A 127 -22.58 0.18 7.76
C ASN A 127 -21.13 0.59 7.95
N LYS A 128 -20.45 0.11 8.97
CA LYS A 128 -19.03 0.37 9.22
C LYS A 128 -18.16 -0.10 8.06
N VAL A 129 -17.22 0.74 7.65
CA VAL A 129 -16.22 0.40 6.64
C VAL A 129 -15.10 -0.47 7.22
N GLY A 130 -14.89 -0.41 8.53
CA GLY A 130 -13.83 -1.14 9.22
C GLY A 130 -12.49 -0.43 9.13
N THR A 131 -12.47 0.89 9.37
CA THR A 131 -11.25 1.71 9.35
C THR A 131 -10.19 1.21 10.33
N THR A 132 -8.96 1.70 10.16
CA THR A 132 -7.85 1.40 11.08
C THR A 132 -7.88 2.25 12.35
N GLY A 133 -8.78 3.24 12.45
CA GLY A 133 -8.87 4.18 13.55
C GLY A 133 -7.67 5.15 13.65
N LYS A 134 -6.87 5.26 12.59
CA LYS A 134 -5.64 6.07 12.59
C LYS A 134 -5.83 7.49 12.06
N GLY A 135 -7.07 7.91 11.77
CA GLY A 135 -7.39 9.25 11.32
C GLY A 135 -7.05 9.56 9.86
N ILE A 136 -6.83 8.54 9.04
CA ILE A 136 -6.45 8.68 7.62
C ILE A 136 -7.55 9.40 6.84
N GLY A 137 -8.79 8.89 6.91
CA GLY A 137 -9.95 9.48 6.22
C GLY A 137 -10.17 10.93 6.59
N PRO A 138 -10.32 11.28 7.88
CA PRO A 138 -10.48 12.66 8.32
C PRO A 138 -9.35 13.58 7.87
N ALA A 139 -8.08 13.14 7.88
CA ALA A 139 -6.95 13.96 7.42
C ALA A 139 -7.01 14.26 5.90
N TYR A 140 -7.39 13.27 5.08
CA TYR A 140 -7.62 13.51 3.65
C TYR A 140 -8.86 14.37 3.39
N SER A 141 -9.90 14.26 4.22
CA SER A 141 -11.08 15.15 4.14
C SER A 141 -10.69 16.59 4.41
N ASP A 142 -9.87 16.86 5.41
CA ASP A 142 -9.37 18.20 5.71
C ASP A 142 -8.43 18.73 4.61
N LYS A 143 -7.62 17.87 4.00
CA LYS A 143 -6.83 18.23 2.82
C LYS A 143 -7.73 18.71 1.68
N ALA A 144 -8.80 17.97 1.37
CA ALA A 144 -9.75 18.32 0.32
C ALA A 144 -10.56 19.57 0.67
N ALA A 145 -10.94 19.74 1.94
CA ALA A 145 -11.61 20.94 2.47
C ALA A 145 -10.67 22.16 2.57
N ARG A 146 -9.35 21.99 2.40
CA ARG A 146 -8.33 23.05 2.44
C ARG A 146 -8.16 23.69 3.82
N VAL A 147 -8.37 22.90 4.88
CA VAL A 147 -8.22 23.33 6.28
C VAL A 147 -7.12 22.55 7.01
N GLY A 148 -6.63 21.47 6.41
CA GLY A 148 -5.64 20.58 7.02
C GLY A 148 -4.30 21.25 7.30
N LEU A 149 -3.66 20.82 8.39
CA LEU A 149 -2.32 21.23 8.79
C LEU A 149 -1.26 20.48 7.97
N ARG A 150 -0.27 21.19 7.45
CA ARG A 150 0.82 20.64 6.65
C ARG A 150 2.11 20.52 7.45
N VAL A 151 3.01 19.67 7.01
CA VAL A 151 4.34 19.51 7.59
C VAL A 151 5.12 20.84 7.61
N GLY A 152 5.03 21.63 6.54
CA GLY A 152 5.69 22.94 6.48
C GLY A 152 5.18 23.96 7.51
N ASP A 153 3.96 23.78 8.00
CA ASP A 153 3.40 24.65 9.05
C ASP A 153 4.13 24.48 10.39
N ILE A 154 4.86 23.38 10.60
CA ILE A 154 5.72 23.17 11.78
C ILE A 154 6.77 24.28 11.88
N GLU A 155 7.23 24.84 10.76
CA GLU A 155 8.27 25.87 10.71
C GLU A 155 7.71 27.26 10.95
N GLU A 156 6.40 27.49 10.64
CA GLU A 156 5.77 28.83 10.71
C GLU A 156 4.32 28.78 11.15
N ASN A 157 3.94 29.57 12.14
CA ASN A 157 2.56 29.75 12.63
C ASN A 157 1.89 28.45 13.11
N PHE A 158 2.67 27.49 13.58
CA PHE A 158 2.20 26.15 13.94
C PHE A 158 1.10 26.19 15.00
N GLU A 159 1.35 26.86 16.13
CA GLU A 159 0.44 26.88 17.29
C GLU A 159 -0.95 27.42 16.96
N GLU A 160 -1.01 28.50 16.19
CA GLU A 160 -2.28 29.13 15.78
C GLU A 160 -3.08 28.19 14.90
N LYS A 161 -2.45 27.64 13.85
CA LYS A 161 -3.09 26.72 12.90
C LYS A 161 -3.53 25.41 13.57
N TYR A 162 -2.69 24.89 14.46
CA TYR A 162 -3.01 23.69 15.24
C TYR A 162 -4.27 23.90 16.08
N ARG A 163 -4.31 25.00 16.87
CA ARG A 163 -5.46 25.32 17.73
C ARG A 163 -6.74 25.53 16.93
N ALA A 164 -6.64 26.23 15.80
CA ALA A 164 -7.79 26.47 14.93
C ALA A 164 -8.36 25.16 14.38
N LEU A 165 -7.50 24.24 13.89
CA LEU A 165 -7.94 22.95 13.37
C LEU A 165 -8.51 22.05 14.49
N LYS A 166 -7.84 22.00 15.64
CA LYS A 166 -8.33 21.27 16.82
C LYS A 166 -9.71 21.74 17.24
N ALA A 167 -9.91 23.06 17.37
CA ALA A 167 -11.22 23.64 17.76
C ALA A 167 -12.33 23.29 16.73
N ARG A 168 -12.01 23.24 15.43
CA ARG A 168 -12.91 22.78 14.38
C ARG A 168 -13.30 21.32 14.58
N HIS A 169 -12.34 20.45 14.85
CA HIS A 169 -12.62 19.02 15.11
C HIS A 169 -13.47 18.82 16.36
N GLU A 170 -13.17 19.54 17.43
CA GLU A 170 -13.95 19.49 18.67
C GLU A 170 -15.40 19.95 18.46
N GLN A 171 -15.64 20.95 17.57
CA GLN A 171 -16.99 21.33 17.20
C GLN A 171 -17.71 20.21 16.46
N ILE A 172 -17.07 19.58 15.46
CA ILE A 172 -17.64 18.44 14.72
C ILE A 172 -17.97 17.29 15.68
N LEU A 173 -17.09 16.99 16.64
CA LEU A 173 -17.32 15.93 17.62
C LEU A 173 -18.51 16.25 18.54
N ARG A 174 -18.69 17.52 18.96
CA ARG A 174 -19.89 17.97 19.68
C ARG A 174 -21.16 17.78 18.86
N ASP A 175 -21.13 18.16 17.58
CA ASP A 175 -22.28 18.02 16.67
C ASP A 175 -22.66 16.55 16.43
N LEU A 176 -21.66 15.64 16.48
CA LEU A 176 -21.84 14.19 16.42
C LEU A 176 -22.24 13.55 17.78
N HIS A 177 -22.36 14.36 18.84
CA HIS A 177 -22.58 13.88 20.22
C HIS A 177 -21.52 12.88 20.71
N TYR A 178 -20.28 13.00 20.18
CA TYR A 178 -19.15 12.16 20.54
C TYR A 178 -18.18 12.96 21.44
N THR A 179 -18.52 13.05 22.72
CA THR A 179 -17.83 13.93 23.70
C THR A 179 -17.06 13.18 24.79
N ASP A 180 -17.25 11.86 24.88
CA ASP A 180 -16.54 11.00 25.83
C ASP A 180 -15.23 10.50 25.22
N TYR A 181 -14.19 11.34 25.25
CA TYR A 181 -12.82 11.01 24.84
C TYR A 181 -11.81 11.86 25.59
N ASP A 182 -10.64 11.30 25.81
CA ASP A 182 -9.46 11.98 26.30
C ASP A 182 -8.29 11.74 25.35
N ILE A 183 -7.60 12.81 24.99
CA ILE A 183 -6.42 12.77 24.09
C ILE A 183 -5.19 13.44 24.71
N ALA A 184 -5.20 13.78 25.99
CA ALA A 184 -4.13 14.57 26.62
C ALA A 184 -2.76 13.90 26.47
N GLU A 185 -2.66 12.61 26.75
CA GLU A 185 -1.38 11.88 26.59
C GLU A 185 -1.02 11.66 25.11
N GLU A 186 -2.03 11.37 24.25
CA GLU A 186 -1.77 11.27 22.80
C GLU A 186 -1.28 12.61 22.24
N GLU A 187 -1.88 13.73 22.65
CA GLU A 187 -1.51 15.08 22.22
C GLU A 187 -0.09 15.43 22.66
N LYS A 188 0.29 15.09 23.89
CA LYS A 188 1.64 15.30 24.40
C LYS A 188 2.66 14.53 23.55
N LEU A 189 2.43 13.24 23.32
CA LEU A 189 3.31 12.39 22.51
C LEU A 189 3.36 12.88 21.06
N TRP A 190 2.23 13.36 20.54
CA TRP A 190 2.14 13.92 19.19
C TRP A 190 2.99 15.19 19.06
N MET A 191 2.97 16.09 20.07
CA MET A 191 3.81 17.29 20.11
C MET A 191 5.29 16.94 20.19
N GLU A 192 5.67 15.92 20.97
CA GLU A 192 7.03 15.39 20.98
C GLU A 192 7.43 14.88 19.58
N GLY A 193 6.51 14.22 18.88
CA GLY A 193 6.70 13.79 17.50
C GLY A 193 6.91 14.94 16.53
N VAL A 194 6.19 16.05 16.69
CA VAL A 194 6.37 17.28 15.89
C VAL A 194 7.79 17.85 16.08
N GLU A 195 8.24 17.98 17.33
CA GLU A 195 9.61 18.43 17.61
C GLU A 195 10.66 17.45 17.07
N TYR A 196 10.40 16.14 17.15
CA TYR A 196 11.28 15.12 16.59
C TYR A 196 11.41 15.24 15.07
N MET A 197 10.32 15.59 14.34
CA MET A 197 10.33 15.76 12.89
C MET A 197 11.25 16.90 12.42
N ARG A 198 11.54 17.91 13.26
CA ARG A 198 12.47 19.00 12.95
C ARG A 198 13.92 18.55 12.74
N ARG A 199 14.26 17.31 13.15
CA ARG A 199 15.57 16.70 12.91
C ARG A 199 15.76 16.27 11.45
N PHE A 200 14.68 16.15 10.69
CA PHE A 200 14.69 15.70 9.31
C PHE A 200 14.65 16.87 8.35
N LYS A 201 15.02 16.60 7.09
CA LYS A 201 14.94 17.63 6.06
C LYS A 201 13.50 17.83 5.60
N LEU A 202 12.84 18.87 6.10
CA LEU A 202 11.55 19.34 5.61
C LEU A 202 11.79 20.21 4.36
N SER A 203 11.25 19.79 3.20
CA SER A 203 11.62 20.40 1.94
C SER A 203 10.51 20.42 0.88
N ASN A 204 10.74 21.14 -0.20
CA ASN A 204 9.93 21.11 -1.40
C ASN A 204 10.33 19.88 -2.25
N THR A 205 9.86 18.70 -1.85
CA THR A 205 10.29 17.43 -2.42
C THR A 205 9.97 17.29 -3.91
N GLU A 206 8.91 17.94 -4.40
CA GLU A 206 8.60 18.02 -5.82
C GLU A 206 9.72 18.68 -6.63
N ALA A 207 10.33 19.74 -6.09
CA ALA A 207 11.47 20.39 -6.75
C ALA A 207 12.73 19.52 -6.68
N GLU A 208 12.96 18.80 -5.58
CA GLU A 208 14.09 17.88 -5.45
C GLU A 208 14.00 16.71 -6.41
N ILE A 209 12.84 16.07 -6.50
CA ILE A 209 12.62 14.94 -7.43
C ILE A 209 12.80 15.41 -8.87
N ASN A 210 12.19 16.52 -9.28
CA ASN A 210 12.33 17.02 -10.66
C ASN A 210 13.77 17.43 -10.99
N ARG A 211 14.55 17.93 -10.02
CA ARG A 211 15.99 18.20 -10.19
C ARG A 211 16.76 16.88 -10.36
N ALA A 212 16.51 15.88 -9.52
CA ALA A 212 17.12 14.56 -9.67
C ALA A 212 16.83 13.95 -11.04
N LEU A 213 15.60 14.03 -11.53
CA LEU A 213 15.22 13.60 -12.87
C LEU A 213 15.95 14.39 -13.98
N ALA A 214 16.12 15.70 -13.81
CA ALA A 214 16.89 16.52 -14.77
C ALA A 214 18.38 16.15 -14.79
N GLU A 215 18.92 15.68 -13.67
CA GLU A 215 20.29 15.16 -13.53
C GLU A 215 20.44 13.71 -14.07
N GLY A 216 19.36 13.10 -14.57
CA GLY A 216 19.37 11.72 -15.09
C GLY A 216 19.22 10.63 -14.03
N LYS A 217 18.87 11.00 -12.78
CA LYS A 217 18.65 10.05 -11.68
C LYS A 217 17.33 9.32 -11.83
N SER A 218 17.29 8.09 -11.32
CA SER A 218 16.13 7.21 -11.33
C SER A 218 15.35 7.32 -10.02
N VAL A 219 14.02 7.28 -10.10
CA VAL A 219 13.11 7.37 -8.96
C VAL A 219 12.20 6.14 -8.93
N LEU A 220 12.12 5.45 -7.80
CA LEU A 220 11.13 4.42 -7.52
C LEU A 220 9.99 5.02 -6.68
N ALA A 221 8.80 5.12 -7.25
CA ALA A 221 7.61 5.56 -6.54
C ALA A 221 6.94 4.37 -5.85
N GLU A 222 7.05 4.34 -4.53
CA GLU A 222 6.51 3.28 -3.68
C GLU A 222 5.05 3.54 -3.31
N GLY A 223 4.15 2.65 -3.76
CA GLY A 223 2.73 2.69 -3.46
C GLY A 223 2.38 2.16 -2.07
N ALA A 224 1.20 2.51 -1.61
CA ALA A 224 0.59 1.99 -0.40
C ALA A 224 -0.81 1.47 -0.72
N GLN A 225 -1.33 0.54 0.10
CA GLN A 225 -2.59 -0.15 -0.14
C GLN A 225 -2.58 -0.89 -1.49
N GLY A 226 -3.69 -0.90 -2.23
CA GLY A 226 -3.82 -1.52 -3.54
C GLY A 226 -4.84 -0.80 -4.40
N SER A 227 -4.83 -1.03 -5.71
CA SER A 227 -5.64 -0.28 -6.69
C SER A 227 -7.15 -0.41 -6.45
N LEU A 228 -7.63 -1.55 -5.93
CA LEU A 228 -9.04 -1.75 -5.59
C LEU A 228 -9.44 -1.08 -4.27
N LEU A 229 -8.50 -0.42 -3.58
CA LEU A 229 -8.72 0.45 -2.44
C LEU A 229 -8.53 1.94 -2.78
N ASP A 230 -8.36 2.28 -4.06
CA ASP A 230 -8.27 3.67 -4.53
C ASP A 230 -9.58 4.42 -4.29
N ILE A 231 -9.48 5.70 -3.92
CA ILE A 231 -10.66 6.52 -3.59
C ILE A 231 -11.62 6.71 -4.77
N ASP A 232 -11.09 6.75 -6.00
CA ASP A 232 -11.86 7.01 -7.21
C ASP A 232 -12.23 5.71 -7.94
N HIS A 233 -11.31 4.73 -7.96
CA HIS A 233 -11.42 3.52 -8.79
C HIS A 233 -11.58 2.22 -8.01
N GLY A 234 -11.55 2.28 -6.68
CA GLY A 234 -11.71 1.09 -5.83
C GLY A 234 -13.16 0.68 -5.61
N THR A 235 -13.34 -0.34 -4.77
CA THR A 235 -14.66 -0.87 -4.38
C THR A 235 -15.36 0.05 -3.37
N TYR A 236 -15.70 1.26 -3.80
CA TYR A 236 -16.37 2.27 -2.98
C TYR A 236 -17.68 1.74 -2.37
N PRO A 237 -18.01 2.04 -1.07
CA PRO A 237 -17.28 2.92 -0.15
C PRO A 237 -16.16 2.22 0.66
N PHE A 238 -15.86 0.97 0.41
CA PHE A 238 -14.89 0.16 1.16
C PHE A 238 -13.46 0.34 0.60
N VAL A 239 -12.98 1.58 0.62
CA VAL A 239 -11.72 2.03 0.05
C VAL A 239 -10.90 2.85 1.04
N SER A 240 -9.64 3.13 0.71
CA SER A 240 -8.83 4.14 1.38
C SER A 240 -9.21 5.54 0.86
N SER A 241 -8.92 6.58 1.64
CA SER A 241 -9.12 7.97 1.19
C SER A 241 -7.95 8.50 0.37
N SER A 242 -7.05 7.64 -0.07
CA SER A 242 -5.85 8.02 -0.84
C SER A 242 -5.91 7.56 -2.28
N SER A 243 -5.19 8.24 -3.17
CA SER A 243 -4.97 7.80 -4.55
C SER A 243 -3.88 6.74 -4.55
N THR A 244 -4.26 5.48 -4.79
CA THR A 244 -3.37 4.32 -4.75
C THR A 244 -2.92 3.84 -6.13
N THR A 245 -3.47 4.44 -7.18
CA THR A 245 -3.17 4.15 -8.58
C THR A 245 -1.93 4.90 -9.10
N ALA A 246 -1.47 4.58 -10.31
CA ALA A 246 -0.35 5.24 -10.98
C ALA A 246 -0.56 6.76 -11.14
N GLY A 247 -1.81 7.22 -11.31
CA GLY A 247 -2.15 8.64 -11.34
C GLY A 247 -1.78 9.37 -10.05
N GLY A 248 -1.83 8.66 -8.90
CA GLY A 248 -1.42 9.17 -7.59
C GLY A 248 0.07 9.51 -7.49
N VAL A 249 0.93 8.89 -8.30
CA VAL A 249 2.37 9.22 -8.36
C VAL A 249 2.57 10.66 -8.82
N CYS A 250 1.84 11.08 -9.87
CA CYS A 250 1.96 12.43 -10.41
C CYS A 250 1.55 13.49 -9.39
N THR A 251 0.41 13.30 -8.75
CA THR A 251 -0.12 14.25 -7.77
C THR A 251 0.62 14.20 -6.43
N GLY A 252 1.06 13.00 -6.02
CA GLY A 252 1.68 12.76 -4.72
C GLY A 252 3.18 13.07 -4.64
N LEU A 253 3.88 13.14 -5.79
CA LEU A 253 5.29 13.51 -5.87
C LEU A 253 5.53 14.82 -6.63
N GLY A 254 4.51 15.35 -7.34
CA GLY A 254 4.66 16.54 -8.17
C GLY A 254 5.50 16.30 -9.41
N VAL A 255 5.36 15.13 -10.04
CA VAL A 255 6.04 14.77 -11.29
C VAL A 255 5.08 14.78 -12.47
N ALA A 256 5.59 15.07 -13.67
CA ALA A 256 4.77 15.06 -14.87
C ALA A 256 4.41 13.63 -15.31
N PRO A 257 3.20 13.39 -15.87
CA PRO A 257 2.77 12.04 -16.27
C PRO A 257 3.72 11.35 -17.26
N ASN A 258 4.33 12.11 -18.16
CA ASN A 258 5.27 11.61 -19.16
C ASN A 258 6.67 11.29 -18.61
N THR A 259 6.89 11.44 -17.32
CA THR A 259 8.12 10.97 -16.64
C THR A 259 7.98 9.56 -16.11
N ILE A 260 6.76 9.03 -16.00
CA ILE A 260 6.53 7.64 -15.61
C ILE A 260 6.93 6.74 -16.79
N ASP A 261 7.84 5.80 -16.53
CA ASP A 261 8.35 4.86 -17.53
C ASP A 261 7.73 3.48 -17.36
N ARG A 262 7.95 2.84 -16.21
CA ARG A 262 7.44 1.52 -15.90
C ARG A 262 6.43 1.58 -14.76
N VAL A 263 5.43 0.72 -14.85
CA VAL A 263 4.45 0.52 -13.79
C VAL A 263 4.46 -0.96 -13.40
N PHE A 264 5.06 -1.26 -12.27
CA PHE A 264 5.10 -2.61 -11.70
C PHE A 264 3.82 -2.87 -10.90
N GLY A 265 3.02 -3.81 -11.38
CA GLY A 265 1.81 -4.29 -10.69
C GLY A 265 2.11 -5.50 -9.83
N ILE A 266 2.03 -5.37 -8.51
CA ILE A 266 2.26 -6.47 -7.57
C ILE A 266 0.94 -7.12 -7.21
N PHE A 267 0.88 -8.43 -7.31
CA PHE A 267 -0.24 -9.26 -6.90
C PHE A 267 0.24 -10.57 -6.27
N LYS A 268 -0.62 -11.28 -5.55
CA LYS A 268 -0.32 -12.62 -5.04
C LYS A 268 -0.86 -13.70 -5.99
N ALA A 269 -0.29 -14.87 -5.96
CA ALA A 269 -0.81 -16.03 -6.68
C ALA A 269 -2.26 -16.44 -6.30
N TYR A 270 -2.80 -15.80 -5.27
CA TYR A 270 -4.18 -15.88 -4.77
C TYR A 270 -4.64 -14.48 -4.31
N SER A 271 -5.88 -14.34 -3.88
CA SER A 271 -6.41 -13.03 -3.46
C SER A 271 -6.63 -12.96 -1.96
N THR A 272 -6.41 -11.75 -1.39
CA THR A 272 -6.76 -11.47 0.01
C THR A 272 -7.38 -10.10 0.14
N ARG A 273 -8.28 -9.95 1.14
CA ARG A 273 -8.87 -8.67 1.51
C ARG A 273 -8.90 -8.49 3.02
N VAL A 274 -8.64 -7.28 3.50
CA VAL A 274 -8.86 -6.87 4.89
C VAL A 274 -10.06 -5.94 4.96
N GLY A 275 -10.87 -6.09 6.02
CA GLY A 275 -12.03 -5.23 6.24
C GLY A 275 -13.27 -5.67 5.47
N SER A 276 -14.27 -4.80 5.47
CA SER A 276 -15.57 -5.03 4.85
C SER A 276 -15.52 -4.79 3.33
N GLY A 277 -16.64 -5.05 2.68
CA GLY A 277 -16.85 -4.85 1.26
C GLY A 277 -16.84 -6.14 0.44
N PRO A 278 -17.26 -6.04 -0.81
CA PRO A 278 -17.44 -7.20 -1.68
C PRO A 278 -16.10 -7.88 -2.02
N PHE A 279 -16.12 -9.19 -2.04
CA PHE A 279 -14.96 -10.03 -2.38
C PHE A 279 -15.46 -11.29 -3.07
N PRO A 280 -15.80 -11.26 -4.38
CA PRO A 280 -16.47 -12.35 -5.09
C PRO A 280 -15.76 -13.70 -5.04
N VAL A 281 -14.43 -13.69 -4.90
CA VAL A 281 -13.60 -14.91 -4.83
C VAL A 281 -13.39 -15.44 -3.41
N GLU A 282 -14.04 -14.86 -2.39
CA GLU A 282 -13.85 -15.27 -0.99
C GLU A 282 -14.22 -16.72 -0.76
N LEU A 283 -13.37 -17.42 -0.01
CA LEU A 283 -13.56 -18.81 0.37
C LEU A 283 -13.84 -18.92 1.87
N PHE A 284 -14.94 -19.62 2.18
CA PHE A 284 -15.42 -19.84 3.55
C PHE A 284 -15.19 -21.30 4.02
N ASP A 285 -14.47 -22.07 3.22
CA ASP A 285 -14.18 -23.48 3.41
C ASP A 285 -12.75 -23.72 3.92
N GLU A 286 -12.37 -24.99 4.01
CA GLU A 286 -11.03 -25.44 4.41
C GLU A 286 -9.93 -24.88 3.49
N THR A 287 -10.23 -24.64 2.22
CA THR A 287 -9.31 -24.05 1.26
C THR A 287 -8.92 -22.64 1.68
N GLY A 288 -9.92 -21.83 2.05
CA GLY A 288 -9.70 -20.46 2.54
C GLY A 288 -8.87 -20.43 3.83
N GLU A 289 -9.13 -21.36 4.75
CA GLU A 289 -8.34 -21.51 5.98
C GLU A 289 -6.90 -21.96 5.70
N THR A 290 -6.71 -22.86 4.76
CA THR A 290 -5.39 -23.35 4.34
C THR A 290 -4.57 -22.22 3.72
N LEU A 291 -5.15 -21.43 2.80
CA LEU A 291 -4.51 -20.23 2.24
C LEU A 291 -4.09 -19.24 3.34
N ARG A 292 -4.96 -19.00 4.32
CA ARG A 292 -4.67 -18.12 5.46
C ARG A 292 -3.51 -18.64 6.31
N ARG A 293 -3.53 -19.91 6.64
CA ARG A 293 -2.54 -20.55 7.48
C ARG A 293 -1.16 -20.59 6.82
N ILE A 294 -1.07 -21.12 5.60
CA ILE A 294 0.20 -21.25 4.85
C ILE A 294 0.72 -19.87 4.47
N GLY A 295 -0.16 -18.99 3.97
CA GLY A 295 0.18 -17.64 3.57
C GLY A 295 0.46 -16.67 4.71
N HIS A 296 0.27 -17.10 5.99
CA HIS A 296 0.36 -16.21 7.16
C HIS A 296 -0.47 -14.93 6.96
N GLU A 297 -1.73 -15.10 6.51
CA GLU A 297 -2.58 -13.98 6.12
C GLU A 297 -3.27 -13.34 7.34
N TYR A 298 -2.43 -12.64 8.12
CA TYR A 298 -2.81 -11.84 9.29
C TYR A 298 -2.30 -10.41 9.11
N GLY A 299 -3.08 -9.44 9.55
CA GLY A 299 -2.73 -8.03 9.42
C GLY A 299 -1.48 -7.70 10.23
N ALA A 300 -0.43 -7.19 9.58
CA ALA A 300 0.86 -6.87 10.22
C ALA A 300 0.74 -5.81 11.35
N VAL A 301 -0.29 -4.96 11.31
CA VAL A 301 -0.53 -3.87 12.26
C VAL A 301 -1.65 -4.20 13.24
N THR A 302 -2.72 -4.87 12.78
CA THR A 302 -3.94 -5.10 13.57
C THR A 302 -4.10 -6.55 14.03
N GLY A 303 -3.30 -7.48 13.50
CA GLY A 303 -3.45 -8.92 13.75
C GLY A 303 -4.74 -9.54 13.19
N ARG A 304 -5.60 -8.77 12.50
CA ARG A 304 -6.86 -9.28 11.96
C ARG A 304 -6.61 -10.34 10.90
N ASN A 305 -7.44 -11.38 10.89
CA ASN A 305 -7.47 -12.37 9.83
C ASN A 305 -7.79 -11.68 8.50
N ARG A 306 -7.03 -11.97 7.46
CA ARG A 306 -7.38 -11.59 6.10
C ARG A 306 -8.37 -12.60 5.54
N ARG A 307 -9.34 -12.10 4.79
CA ARG A 307 -10.24 -12.89 3.96
C ARG A 307 -9.41 -13.42 2.79
N CYS A 308 -9.51 -14.70 2.47
CA CYS A 308 -8.71 -15.35 1.42
C CYS A 308 -9.63 -15.89 0.34
N GLY A 309 -9.12 -15.89 -0.89
CA GLY A 309 -9.83 -16.40 -2.06
C GLY A 309 -8.85 -16.78 -3.18
N TRP A 310 -9.37 -17.46 -4.21
CA TRP A 310 -8.60 -17.75 -5.40
C TRP A 310 -8.22 -16.47 -6.16
N ILE A 311 -7.26 -16.56 -7.07
CA ILE A 311 -6.85 -15.42 -7.91
C ILE A 311 -8.04 -14.91 -8.74
N ASP A 312 -8.13 -13.60 -8.88
CA ASP A 312 -9.24 -12.89 -9.53
C ASP A 312 -8.75 -12.13 -10.76
N LEU A 313 -8.97 -12.71 -11.95
CA LEU A 313 -8.54 -12.09 -13.21
C LEU A 313 -9.44 -10.93 -13.63
N VAL A 314 -10.70 -10.89 -13.22
CA VAL A 314 -11.60 -9.75 -13.53
C VAL A 314 -11.05 -8.50 -12.83
N ALA A 315 -10.76 -8.61 -11.54
CA ALA A 315 -10.18 -7.55 -10.75
C ALA A 315 -8.76 -7.15 -11.24
N LEU A 316 -7.91 -8.14 -11.57
CA LEU A 316 -6.56 -7.88 -12.07
C LEU A 316 -6.56 -7.17 -13.43
N LYS A 317 -7.39 -7.59 -14.38
CA LYS A 317 -7.53 -6.92 -15.70
C LYS A 317 -7.95 -5.46 -15.54
N TYR A 318 -8.91 -5.19 -14.67
CA TYR A 318 -9.34 -3.83 -14.36
C TYR A 318 -8.19 -3.01 -13.77
N ALA A 319 -7.50 -3.52 -12.76
CA ALA A 319 -6.39 -2.83 -12.14
C ALA A 319 -5.21 -2.60 -13.10
N ILE A 320 -4.90 -3.55 -13.98
CA ILE A 320 -3.89 -3.39 -15.03
C ILE A 320 -4.26 -2.25 -15.97
N MET A 321 -5.52 -2.20 -16.40
CA MET A 321 -6.05 -1.18 -17.31
C MET A 321 -5.93 0.23 -16.73
N ILE A 322 -6.44 0.45 -15.50
CA ILE A 322 -6.46 1.80 -14.90
C ILE A 322 -5.06 2.32 -14.52
N ASN A 323 -4.10 1.43 -14.31
CA ASN A 323 -2.73 1.79 -13.95
C ASN A 323 -1.76 1.82 -15.14
N GLY A 324 -2.15 1.26 -16.30
CA GLY A 324 -1.21 1.08 -17.40
C GLY A 324 -0.01 0.20 -17.02
N VAL A 325 -0.28 -0.92 -16.33
CA VAL A 325 0.77 -1.83 -15.83
C VAL A 325 1.60 -2.34 -17.00
N THR A 326 2.92 -2.16 -16.89
CA THR A 326 3.88 -2.62 -17.91
C THR A 326 4.51 -3.97 -17.57
N ASP A 327 4.60 -4.27 -16.27
CA ASP A 327 5.24 -5.46 -15.73
C ASP A 327 4.49 -5.97 -14.51
N LEU A 328 4.31 -7.26 -14.39
CA LEU A 328 3.69 -7.90 -13.24
C LEU A 328 4.75 -8.53 -12.32
N VAL A 329 4.48 -8.45 -11.03
CA VAL A 329 5.26 -9.09 -9.97
C VAL A 329 4.35 -10.01 -9.20
N MET A 330 4.52 -11.33 -9.37
CA MET A 330 3.74 -12.34 -8.67
C MET A 330 4.39 -12.72 -7.35
N MET A 331 3.66 -12.57 -6.27
CA MET A 331 4.09 -12.88 -4.92
C MET A 331 3.45 -14.17 -4.41
N LYS A 332 4.16 -14.83 -3.49
CA LYS A 332 3.61 -15.97 -2.72
C LYS A 332 3.17 -17.16 -3.60
N GLY A 333 3.94 -17.49 -4.63
CA GLY A 333 3.72 -18.69 -5.42
C GLY A 333 3.78 -19.96 -4.55
N ASP A 334 4.70 -19.99 -3.59
CA ASP A 334 4.92 -21.06 -2.62
C ASP A 334 3.70 -21.41 -1.75
N VAL A 335 2.77 -20.50 -1.57
CA VAL A 335 1.55 -20.75 -0.76
C VAL A 335 0.62 -21.76 -1.42
N LEU A 336 0.74 -21.93 -2.72
CA LEU A 336 -0.08 -22.89 -3.49
C LEU A 336 0.57 -24.26 -3.71
N ASP A 337 1.75 -24.52 -3.13
CA ASP A 337 2.55 -25.73 -3.35
C ASP A 337 1.81 -27.05 -3.06
N GLU A 338 0.90 -27.05 -2.08
CA GLU A 338 0.20 -28.25 -1.63
C GLU A 338 -1.11 -28.51 -2.41
N PHE A 339 -1.58 -27.54 -3.21
CA PHE A 339 -2.87 -27.69 -3.88
C PHE A 339 -2.77 -28.57 -5.13
N GLU A 340 -3.66 -29.55 -5.23
CA GLU A 340 -3.79 -30.45 -6.38
C GLU A 340 -4.44 -29.73 -7.57
N THR A 341 -5.41 -28.86 -7.27
CA THR A 341 -6.13 -28.05 -8.24
C THR A 341 -6.13 -26.60 -7.80
N ILE A 342 -5.81 -25.70 -8.72
CA ILE A 342 -5.82 -24.25 -8.50
C ILE A 342 -6.96 -23.67 -9.34
N LYS A 343 -7.83 -22.88 -8.69
CA LYS A 343 -8.94 -22.21 -9.38
C LYS A 343 -8.57 -20.77 -9.71
N VAL A 344 -8.97 -20.34 -10.90
CA VAL A 344 -8.73 -18.99 -11.40
C VAL A 344 -10.08 -18.37 -11.78
N CYS A 345 -10.46 -17.27 -11.14
CA CYS A 345 -11.70 -16.57 -11.47
C CYS A 345 -11.54 -15.81 -12.78
N THR A 346 -12.34 -16.18 -13.78
CA THR A 346 -12.29 -15.61 -15.14
C THR A 346 -13.49 -14.74 -15.46
N ALA A 347 -14.59 -14.86 -14.70
CA ALA A 347 -15.80 -14.06 -14.84
C ALA A 347 -16.54 -13.97 -13.49
N TYR A 348 -17.49 -13.04 -13.41
CA TYR A 348 -18.45 -12.96 -12.32
C TYR A 348 -19.85 -13.26 -12.82
N LYS A 349 -20.68 -13.88 -11.96
CA LYS A 349 -22.07 -14.22 -12.26
C LYS A 349 -23.01 -13.66 -11.19
N LYS A 350 -24.12 -13.07 -11.65
CA LYS A 350 -25.23 -12.62 -10.78
C LYS A 350 -26.56 -12.96 -11.45
N GLY A 351 -27.27 -13.97 -10.94
CA GLY A 351 -28.43 -14.56 -11.62
C GLY A 351 -28.01 -15.17 -12.97
N ASP A 352 -28.61 -14.71 -14.06
CA ASP A 352 -28.29 -15.15 -15.42
C ASP A 352 -27.21 -14.30 -16.11
N GLU A 353 -26.82 -13.17 -15.50
CA GLU A 353 -25.79 -12.30 -16.03
C GLU A 353 -24.40 -12.86 -15.74
N VAL A 354 -23.56 -12.94 -16.77
CA VAL A 354 -22.13 -13.29 -16.66
C VAL A 354 -21.29 -12.16 -17.26
N VAL A 355 -20.36 -11.60 -16.46
CA VAL A 355 -19.51 -10.51 -16.89
C VAL A 355 -18.03 -10.85 -16.74
N THR A 356 -17.22 -10.40 -17.69
CA THR A 356 -15.75 -10.55 -17.68
C THR A 356 -15.01 -9.25 -17.39
N GLU A 357 -15.75 -8.15 -17.31
CA GLU A 357 -15.27 -6.83 -16.94
C GLU A 357 -15.73 -6.50 -15.51
N MET A 358 -14.95 -5.67 -14.81
CA MET A 358 -15.27 -5.25 -13.45
C MET A 358 -16.58 -4.45 -13.43
N PRO A 359 -17.65 -4.95 -12.77
CA PRO A 359 -18.90 -4.19 -12.68
C PRO A 359 -18.73 -2.98 -11.73
N TYR A 360 -19.62 -1.99 -11.89
CA TYR A 360 -19.64 -0.80 -11.01
C TYR A 360 -19.78 -1.18 -9.52
N ASP A 361 -20.64 -2.16 -9.24
CA ASP A 361 -20.83 -2.74 -7.91
C ASP A 361 -20.69 -4.26 -8.02
N THR A 362 -19.79 -4.81 -7.21
CA THR A 362 -19.53 -6.26 -7.17
C THR A 362 -20.33 -6.99 -6.10
N GLU A 363 -21.25 -6.31 -5.40
CA GLU A 363 -22.08 -6.95 -4.38
C GLU A 363 -23.06 -7.95 -5.00
N GLY A 364 -23.07 -9.16 -4.44
CA GLY A 364 -23.95 -10.25 -4.89
C GLY A 364 -23.48 -10.96 -6.17
N TYR A 365 -22.31 -10.63 -6.69
CA TYR A 365 -21.66 -11.44 -7.72
C TYR A 365 -20.90 -12.62 -7.11
N GLU A 366 -20.97 -13.75 -7.80
CA GLU A 366 -20.23 -14.97 -7.50
C GLU A 366 -19.14 -15.20 -8.54
N ALA A 367 -18.01 -15.76 -8.14
CA ALA A 367 -16.90 -16.05 -9.04
C ALA A 367 -17.20 -17.26 -9.93
N VAL A 368 -16.86 -17.14 -11.21
CA VAL A 368 -16.83 -18.27 -12.18
C VAL A 368 -15.38 -18.67 -12.37
N TYR A 369 -15.09 -19.95 -12.15
CA TYR A 369 -13.72 -20.45 -12.11
C TYR A 369 -13.37 -21.35 -13.30
N GLU A 370 -12.14 -21.23 -13.78
CA GLU A 370 -11.42 -22.28 -14.51
C GLU A 370 -10.50 -23.02 -13.52
N GLU A 371 -10.28 -24.31 -13.76
CA GLU A 371 -9.43 -25.16 -12.94
C GLU A 371 -8.13 -25.47 -13.68
N LEU A 372 -7.01 -25.32 -13.00
CA LEU A 372 -5.66 -25.61 -13.48
C LEU A 372 -5.00 -26.65 -12.57
N PRO A 373 -4.13 -27.52 -13.10
CA PRO A 373 -3.33 -28.42 -12.26
C PRO A 373 -2.42 -27.65 -11.32
N GLY A 374 -2.38 -28.03 -10.06
CA GLY A 374 -1.37 -27.60 -9.12
C GLY A 374 -0.03 -28.27 -9.39
N TRP A 375 1.04 -27.69 -8.84
CA TRP A 375 2.39 -28.23 -9.06
C TRP A 375 2.85 -29.21 -7.99
N GLN A 376 2.23 -29.23 -6.83
CA GLN A 376 2.50 -30.14 -5.70
C GLN A 376 4.01 -30.36 -5.44
N THR A 377 4.78 -29.30 -5.57
CA THR A 377 6.23 -29.27 -5.45
C THR A 377 6.64 -28.01 -4.69
N PRO A 378 7.45 -28.10 -3.63
CA PRO A 378 7.95 -26.94 -2.90
C PRO A 378 8.74 -25.99 -3.81
N LEU A 379 8.35 -24.72 -3.83
CA LEU A 379 9.03 -23.68 -4.63
C LEU A 379 10.12 -22.93 -3.85
N THR A 380 10.15 -23.02 -2.52
CA THR A 380 10.96 -22.16 -1.65
C THR A 380 12.47 -22.26 -1.89
N GLU A 381 12.96 -23.41 -2.38
CA GLU A 381 14.37 -23.63 -2.70
C GLU A 381 14.75 -23.29 -4.15
N ILE A 382 13.78 -22.95 -5.00
CA ILE A 382 14.02 -22.59 -6.39
C ILE A 382 14.60 -21.18 -6.48
N ARG A 383 15.62 -21.00 -7.33
CA ARG A 383 16.30 -19.71 -7.52
C ARG A 383 16.36 -19.26 -8.97
N GLU A 384 16.05 -20.13 -9.92
CA GLU A 384 16.09 -19.85 -11.36
C GLU A 384 14.81 -20.32 -12.04
N GLU A 385 14.31 -19.58 -13.03
CA GLU A 385 13.10 -19.91 -13.80
C GLU A 385 13.14 -21.30 -14.45
N LYS A 386 14.34 -21.72 -14.92
CA LYS A 386 14.52 -23.03 -15.56
C LYS A 386 14.17 -24.23 -14.65
N ASP A 387 14.20 -24.01 -13.33
CA ASP A 387 13.96 -25.05 -12.33
C ASP A 387 12.48 -25.08 -11.87
N PHE A 388 11.62 -24.26 -12.46
CA PHE A 388 10.20 -24.25 -12.15
C PHE A 388 9.54 -25.57 -12.55
N PRO A 389 8.68 -26.14 -11.68
CA PRO A 389 7.85 -27.27 -12.06
C PRO A 389 7.03 -26.95 -13.32
N PRO A 390 6.83 -27.91 -14.23
CA PRO A 390 6.07 -27.68 -15.46
C PRO A 390 4.67 -27.09 -15.25
N ALA A 391 3.95 -27.55 -14.21
CA ALA A 391 2.62 -27.03 -13.88
C ALA A 391 2.68 -25.58 -13.40
N PHE A 392 3.71 -25.18 -12.63
CA PHE A 392 3.91 -23.79 -12.21
C PHE A 392 4.25 -22.89 -13.40
N SER A 393 5.13 -23.34 -14.31
CA SER A 393 5.42 -22.62 -15.55
C SER A 393 4.16 -22.45 -16.41
N ALA A 394 3.33 -23.48 -16.50
CA ALA A 394 2.06 -23.45 -17.24
C ALA A 394 1.07 -22.46 -16.59
N TYR A 395 0.99 -22.42 -15.25
CA TYR A 395 0.19 -21.45 -14.51
C TYR A 395 0.62 -20.00 -14.82
N ILE A 396 1.90 -19.71 -14.76
CA ILE A 396 2.43 -18.38 -15.11
C ILE A 396 2.09 -18.01 -16.56
N ALA A 397 2.35 -18.92 -17.52
CA ALA A 397 2.06 -18.69 -18.94
C ALA A 397 0.54 -18.47 -19.18
N TYR A 398 -0.32 -19.19 -18.46
CA TYR A 398 -1.77 -18.99 -18.50
C TYR A 398 -2.14 -17.59 -18.02
N LEU A 399 -1.60 -17.14 -16.87
CA LEU A 399 -1.86 -15.80 -16.34
C LEU A 399 -1.37 -14.70 -17.30
N GLU A 400 -0.16 -14.81 -17.84
CA GLU A 400 0.38 -13.86 -18.81
C GLU A 400 -0.49 -13.75 -20.06
N LYS A 401 -0.99 -14.89 -20.57
CA LYS A 401 -1.92 -14.93 -21.70
C LYS A 401 -3.24 -14.23 -21.38
N GLN A 402 -3.80 -14.46 -20.19
CA GLN A 402 -5.08 -13.87 -19.78
C GLN A 402 -4.98 -12.37 -19.48
N LEU A 403 -3.87 -11.93 -18.88
CA LEU A 403 -3.65 -10.56 -18.45
C LEU A 403 -2.97 -9.70 -19.51
N ALA A 404 -2.43 -10.29 -20.58
CA ALA A 404 -1.68 -9.63 -21.66
C ALA A 404 -0.48 -8.78 -21.17
N VAL A 405 0.07 -9.09 -20.00
CA VAL A 405 1.24 -8.44 -19.40
C VAL A 405 2.18 -9.52 -18.86
N ARG A 406 3.49 -9.32 -19.07
CA ARG A 406 4.52 -10.25 -18.59
C ARG A 406 4.64 -10.23 -17.07
N ILE A 407 4.73 -11.41 -16.46
CA ILE A 407 5.12 -11.59 -15.07
C ILE A 407 6.65 -11.63 -15.04
N SER A 408 7.28 -10.48 -14.88
CA SER A 408 8.75 -10.32 -14.95
C SER A 408 9.48 -10.76 -13.68
N ILE A 409 8.76 -10.88 -12.56
CA ILE A 409 9.29 -11.29 -11.26
C ILE A 409 8.31 -12.24 -10.58
N VAL A 410 8.88 -13.29 -9.99
CA VAL A 410 8.13 -14.29 -9.19
C VAL A 410 8.79 -14.43 -7.82
N SER A 411 8.01 -14.29 -6.77
CA SER A 411 8.44 -14.54 -5.38
C SER A 411 7.90 -15.90 -4.91
N VAL A 412 8.82 -16.75 -4.47
CA VAL A 412 8.58 -18.14 -4.04
C VAL A 412 8.89 -18.37 -2.55
N GLY A 413 8.93 -17.32 -1.76
CA GLY A 413 9.19 -17.38 -0.31
C GLY A 413 9.30 -15.99 0.31
N PRO A 414 9.41 -15.90 1.65
CA PRO A 414 9.42 -14.61 2.36
C PRO A 414 10.75 -13.85 2.24
N ASP A 415 11.86 -14.54 2.03
CA ASP A 415 13.20 -13.97 1.98
C ASP A 415 13.45 -13.17 0.67
N ARG A 416 14.36 -12.20 0.73
CA ARG A 416 14.79 -11.41 -0.43
C ARG A 416 15.31 -12.31 -1.56
N GLU A 417 16.09 -13.34 -1.22
CA GLU A 417 16.70 -14.27 -2.18
C GLU A 417 15.68 -15.18 -2.88
N ALA A 418 14.50 -15.37 -2.27
CA ALA A 418 13.38 -16.10 -2.87
C ALA A 418 12.60 -15.23 -3.89
N THR A 419 13.32 -14.42 -4.67
CA THR A 419 12.76 -13.53 -5.72
C THR A 419 13.49 -13.80 -7.02
N ILE A 420 12.75 -14.29 -8.01
CA ILE A 420 13.28 -14.77 -9.30
C ILE A 420 12.91 -13.76 -10.38
N ILE A 421 13.90 -13.25 -11.12
CA ILE A 421 13.70 -12.42 -12.31
C ILE A 421 13.57 -13.34 -13.52
N ARG A 422 12.57 -13.08 -14.36
CA ARG A 422 12.26 -13.84 -15.57
C ARG A 422 12.60 -13.07 -16.84
#